data_7ef2c08d34160cd234037f5a1c3b64d6
#
_entry.id   7ef2c08d34160cd234037f5a1c3b64d6
#
_cell.length_a   1.000
_cell.length_b   1.000
_cell.length_c   1.000
_cell.angle_alpha   90.00
_cell.angle_beta   90.00
_cell.angle_gamma   90.00
#
_symmetry.space_group_name_H-M   'P 1'
#
loop_
_entity.id
_entity.type
_entity.pdbx_description
1 polymer ?
#
loop_
_entity_poly.entity_id
_entity_poly.type
_entity_poly.pdbx_seq_one_letter_code
_entity_poly.pdbx_strand_id
1 'polypeptide(L)'
;MSTASYNCPCCCGGPLKFSGESGKLECTACGNNYEPEALEMMTPEESIDEITFANDAKRFDTGEAGMRAYFCKNCGAELMADETAAAECPYCGSPTILPGRIEDGVKPEKVIPFVVSKEQAQNYFKGKKLLPNVFLNSRNRISEMRRLYIPYWLFSCDACADMVYDAEKVHTEQKGEWEITRTKHYLVRRRGGMRFENIPVDGSVKMDDKLTESLEPYDLSAAIPFQSAVLAGAMADHADADCDACEKRAVERSVEQTMLDTVRDYDTVSERSRRIIAERGSATPALLPVWLMTTVKEGKTYTLAVNGQTGKL
;
A
#
# COMPACT_ATOMS: atom_id res chain seq x y z
N MET A 1 24.73 -9.58 40.11
CA MET A 1 25.25 -9.46 38.73
C MET A 1 25.00 -10.80 38.06
N SER A 2 23.96 -10.91 37.25
CA SER A 2 23.70 -12.14 36.48
C SER A 2 24.67 -12.16 35.30
N THR A 3 25.58 -13.14 35.27
CA THR A 3 26.40 -13.41 34.11
C THR A 3 25.48 -13.88 32.98
N ALA A 4 25.23 -13.02 32.00
CA ALA A 4 24.55 -13.43 30.79
C ALA A 4 25.41 -14.49 30.09
N SER A 5 24.93 -15.73 30.02
CA SER A 5 25.58 -16.76 29.23
C SER A 5 25.06 -16.70 27.82
N TYR A 6 25.89 -16.26 26.89
CA TYR A 6 25.55 -16.24 25.47
C TYR A 6 25.81 -17.63 24.87
N ASN A 7 24.81 -18.19 24.23
CA ASN A 7 24.92 -19.42 23.45
C ASN A 7 25.17 -19.09 21.96
N CYS A 8 25.94 -19.89 21.28
CA CYS A 8 26.24 -19.70 19.87
C CYS A 8 24.97 -19.84 19.01
N PRO A 9 24.62 -18.81 18.21
CA PRO A 9 23.45 -18.88 17.33
C PRO A 9 23.60 -19.89 16.18
N CYS A 10 24.84 -20.16 15.76
CA CYS A 10 25.12 -21.05 14.62
C CYS A 10 24.95 -22.53 14.97
N CYS A 11 25.50 -22.97 16.11
CA CYS A 11 25.45 -24.38 16.52
C CYS A 11 24.41 -24.67 17.63
N CYS A 12 23.58 -23.69 17.92
CA CYS A 12 22.44 -23.79 18.86
C CYS A 12 22.75 -24.28 20.27
N GLY A 13 23.97 -24.01 20.81
CA GLY A 13 24.24 -24.38 22.19
C GLY A 13 25.69 -24.33 22.64
N GLY A 14 26.64 -24.09 21.76
CA GLY A 14 28.06 -23.93 22.14
C GLY A 14 28.24 -22.65 22.98
N PRO A 15 28.94 -22.72 24.14
CA PRO A 15 29.20 -21.53 24.94
C PRO A 15 30.16 -20.58 24.20
N LEU A 16 29.83 -19.30 24.24
CA LEU A 16 30.67 -18.24 23.70
C LEU A 16 31.66 -17.75 24.76
N LYS A 17 32.91 -17.56 24.36
CA LYS A 17 33.94 -16.99 25.20
C LYS A 17 34.51 -15.74 24.54
N PHE A 18 34.76 -14.71 25.32
CA PHE A 18 35.41 -13.49 24.85
C PHE A 18 36.88 -13.75 24.63
N SER A 19 37.37 -13.44 23.44
CA SER A 19 38.79 -13.50 23.07
C SER A 19 39.39 -12.10 23.17
N GLY A 20 40.33 -11.90 24.06
CA GLY A 20 41.02 -10.62 24.21
C GLY A 20 41.94 -10.27 23.02
N GLU A 21 42.30 -11.24 22.18
CA GLU A 21 43.12 -11.00 20.99
C GLU A 21 42.30 -10.48 19.82
N SER A 22 41.10 -11.06 19.60
CA SER A 22 40.22 -10.67 18.49
C SER A 22 39.21 -9.60 18.88
N GLY A 23 38.99 -9.35 20.18
CA GLY A 23 37.92 -8.49 20.68
C GLY A 23 36.51 -9.05 20.49
N LYS A 24 36.38 -10.33 20.11
CA LYS A 24 35.15 -10.99 19.73
C LYS A 24 34.78 -12.11 20.69
N LEU A 25 33.52 -12.52 20.62
CA LEU A 25 33.02 -13.71 21.29
C LEU A 25 33.16 -14.91 20.36
N GLU A 26 33.94 -15.92 20.77
CA GLU A 26 34.27 -17.11 19.99
C GLU A 26 33.49 -18.31 20.52
N CYS A 27 32.90 -19.08 19.62
CA CYS A 27 32.26 -20.33 19.97
C CYS A 27 33.26 -21.44 20.09
N THR A 28 33.35 -22.04 21.26
CA THR A 28 34.30 -23.16 21.53
C THR A 28 33.89 -24.46 20.81
N ALA A 29 32.68 -24.57 20.30
CA ALA A 29 32.19 -25.77 19.63
C ALA A 29 32.30 -25.70 18.09
N CYS A 30 31.96 -24.56 17.45
CA CYS A 30 31.98 -24.44 16.00
C CYS A 30 33.00 -23.43 15.45
N GLY A 31 33.71 -22.72 16.32
CA GLY A 31 34.77 -21.77 15.92
C GLY A 31 34.25 -20.44 15.34
N ASN A 32 32.95 -20.21 15.29
CA ASN A 32 32.38 -18.93 14.81
C ASN A 32 32.67 -17.81 15.80
N ASN A 33 32.89 -16.61 15.25
CA ASN A 33 33.22 -15.41 15.99
C ASN A 33 32.10 -14.37 15.83
N TYR A 34 31.78 -13.67 16.92
CA TYR A 34 30.71 -12.67 16.96
C TYR A 34 31.18 -11.39 17.63
N GLU A 35 30.82 -10.25 17.09
CA GLU A 35 30.96 -8.98 17.80
C GLU A 35 30.03 -8.96 19.01
N PRO A 36 30.45 -8.45 20.17
CA PRO A 36 29.59 -8.40 21.36
C PRO A 36 28.26 -7.67 21.10
N GLU A 37 28.31 -6.54 20.38
CA GLU A 37 27.14 -5.75 20.02
C GLU A 37 26.17 -6.53 19.11
N ALA A 38 26.71 -7.40 18.24
CA ALA A 38 25.86 -8.24 17.37
C ALA A 38 25.06 -9.26 18.18
N LEU A 39 25.61 -9.78 19.26
CA LEU A 39 24.90 -10.73 20.14
C LEU A 39 23.83 -10.05 21.01
N GLU A 40 24.07 -8.82 21.44
CA GLU A 40 23.03 -8.02 22.12
C GLU A 40 21.85 -7.78 21.19
N MET A 41 22.09 -7.48 19.91
CA MET A 41 21.04 -7.34 18.91
C MET A 41 20.34 -8.66 18.55
N MET A 42 20.92 -9.82 18.85
CA MET A 42 20.30 -11.13 18.64
C MET A 42 19.23 -11.49 19.69
N THR A 43 19.20 -10.79 20.81
CA THR A 43 18.09 -10.90 21.75
C THR A 43 16.85 -10.31 21.08
N PRO A 44 15.74 -11.04 20.89
CA PRO A 44 14.55 -10.50 20.29
C PRO A 44 14.03 -9.34 21.17
N GLU A 45 14.17 -8.12 20.70
CA GLU A 45 13.41 -7.01 21.27
C GLU A 45 11.98 -7.17 20.75
N GLU A 46 10.98 -6.96 21.62
CA GLU A 46 9.58 -6.92 21.18
C GLU A 46 9.43 -5.82 20.14
N SER A 47 8.79 -6.15 19.02
CA SER A 47 8.48 -5.15 18.00
C SER A 47 7.45 -4.18 18.56
N ILE A 48 7.78 -2.88 18.54
CA ILE A 48 6.96 -1.80 19.09
C ILE A 48 6.68 -0.81 17.98
N ASP A 49 5.39 -0.58 17.70
CA ASP A 49 4.94 0.46 16.80
C ASP A 49 4.10 1.48 17.58
N GLU A 50 4.60 2.70 17.67
CA GLU A 50 3.92 3.85 18.26
C GLU A 50 3.50 4.78 17.13
N ILE A 51 2.29 4.57 16.59
CA ILE A 51 1.77 5.27 15.42
C ILE A 51 0.56 6.09 15.86
N THR A 52 0.57 7.37 15.54
CA THR A 52 -0.55 8.28 15.84
C THR A 52 -0.80 9.21 14.67
N PHE A 53 -1.99 9.11 14.08
CA PHE A 53 -2.49 10.04 13.07
C PHE A 53 -3.68 10.80 13.61
N ALA A 54 -3.67 12.12 13.42
CA ALA A 54 -4.85 12.94 13.65
C ALA A 54 -5.80 12.79 12.46
N ASN A 55 -7.03 12.41 12.74
CA ASN A 55 -8.09 12.31 11.76
C ASN A 55 -9.18 13.35 12.09
N ASP A 56 -9.07 14.52 11.50
CA ASP A 56 -10.04 15.62 11.65
C ASP A 56 -11.09 15.61 10.53
N ALA A 57 -11.25 14.48 9.83
CA ALA A 57 -12.15 14.34 8.70
C ALA A 57 -13.60 14.65 9.10
N LYS A 58 -14.18 15.59 8.38
CA LYS A 58 -15.58 15.97 8.56
C LYS A 58 -16.47 14.91 7.94
N ARG A 59 -17.68 14.76 8.49
CA ARG A 59 -18.72 13.94 7.89
C ARG A 59 -19.63 14.81 7.01
N PHE A 60 -20.29 14.19 6.04
CA PHE A 60 -21.30 14.87 5.26
C PHE A 60 -22.46 15.33 6.14
N ASP A 61 -22.87 16.58 5.97
CA ASP A 61 -24.08 17.08 6.59
C ASP A 61 -25.30 16.63 5.75
N THR A 62 -26.37 16.16 6.39
CA THR A 62 -27.56 15.57 5.76
C THR A 62 -28.35 16.53 4.85
N GLY A 63 -27.86 17.74 4.62
CA GLY A 63 -28.48 18.80 3.83
C GLY A 63 -27.60 19.38 2.71
N GLU A 64 -26.43 18.88 2.42
CA GLU A 64 -25.61 19.43 1.32
C GLU A 64 -26.29 19.22 -0.04
N ALA A 65 -26.71 20.34 -0.62
CA ALA A 65 -27.48 20.37 -1.87
C ALA A 65 -26.65 19.86 -3.06
N GLY A 66 -27.19 18.94 -3.85
CA GLY A 66 -26.71 18.55 -5.18
C GLY A 66 -26.03 17.19 -5.27
N MET A 67 -25.84 16.46 -4.16
CA MET A 67 -25.37 15.07 -4.20
C MET A 67 -26.44 14.10 -3.71
N ARG A 68 -26.57 12.99 -4.42
CA ARG A 68 -27.42 11.87 -4.00
C ARG A 68 -26.57 10.64 -3.75
N ALA A 69 -26.90 9.94 -2.69
CA ALA A 69 -26.40 8.61 -2.46
C ALA A 69 -27.17 7.59 -3.31
N TYR A 70 -26.47 6.59 -3.78
CA TYR A 70 -27.01 5.48 -4.54
C TYR A 70 -26.47 4.17 -3.98
N PHE A 71 -27.32 3.16 -3.92
CA PHE A 71 -26.96 1.83 -3.43
C PHE A 71 -27.18 0.78 -4.52
N CYS A 72 -26.17 -0.01 -4.79
CA CYS A 72 -26.27 -1.11 -5.73
C CYS A 72 -26.76 -2.39 -5.04
N LYS A 73 -27.99 -2.83 -5.36
CA LYS A 73 -28.55 -4.07 -4.80
C LYS A 73 -27.77 -5.34 -5.12
N ASN A 74 -27.00 -5.33 -6.20
CA ASN A 74 -26.30 -6.53 -6.64
C ASN A 74 -24.97 -6.76 -5.92
N CYS A 75 -24.15 -5.70 -5.74
CA CYS A 75 -22.83 -5.82 -5.13
C CYS A 75 -22.67 -5.03 -3.83
N GLY A 76 -23.70 -4.31 -3.39
CA GLY A 76 -23.68 -3.53 -2.15
C GLY A 76 -22.82 -2.26 -2.21
N ALA A 77 -22.42 -1.78 -3.40
CA ALA A 77 -21.64 -0.55 -3.50
C ALA A 77 -22.51 0.67 -3.15
N GLU A 78 -21.96 1.56 -2.34
CA GLU A 78 -22.51 2.85 -1.99
C GLU A 78 -21.79 3.93 -2.79
N LEU A 79 -22.53 4.72 -3.54
CA LEU A 79 -22.01 5.66 -4.51
C LEU A 79 -22.61 7.04 -4.30
N MET A 80 -21.81 8.05 -4.53
CA MET A 80 -22.26 9.44 -4.63
C MET A 80 -22.30 9.85 -6.10
N ALA A 81 -23.37 10.45 -6.55
CA ALA A 81 -23.48 10.95 -7.92
C ALA A 81 -24.47 12.12 -7.99
N ASP A 82 -24.38 12.89 -9.08
CA ASP A 82 -25.46 13.76 -9.48
C ASP A 82 -26.60 12.95 -10.15
N GLU A 83 -27.72 13.59 -10.41
CA GLU A 83 -28.89 12.94 -11.02
C GLU A 83 -28.61 12.38 -12.42
N THR A 84 -27.55 12.83 -13.09
CA THR A 84 -27.27 12.52 -14.49
C THR A 84 -26.28 11.34 -14.65
N ALA A 85 -25.51 11.02 -13.60
CA ALA A 85 -24.43 10.02 -13.66
C ALA A 85 -24.87 8.59 -13.27
N ALA A 86 -26.00 8.45 -12.59
CA ALA A 86 -26.41 7.19 -11.94
C ALA A 86 -27.27 6.29 -12.85
N ALA A 87 -26.69 5.75 -13.93
CA ALA A 87 -27.41 4.81 -14.80
C ALA A 87 -27.14 3.33 -14.45
N GLU A 88 -25.91 2.97 -14.06
CA GLU A 88 -25.48 1.59 -13.79
C GLU A 88 -24.31 1.59 -12.79
N CYS A 89 -24.16 0.48 -12.04
CA CYS A 89 -23.07 0.32 -11.08
C CYS A 89 -21.71 0.23 -11.78
N PRO A 90 -20.70 1.04 -11.43
CA PRO A 90 -19.37 0.98 -12.04
C PRO A 90 -18.61 -0.31 -11.71
N TYR A 91 -18.93 -0.95 -10.59
CA TYR A 91 -18.27 -2.17 -10.13
C TYR A 91 -18.80 -3.45 -10.77
N CYS A 92 -20.10 -3.63 -10.81
CA CYS A 92 -20.69 -4.88 -11.29
C CYS A 92 -21.53 -4.76 -12.59
N GLY A 93 -21.66 -3.54 -13.12
CA GLY A 93 -22.45 -3.30 -14.33
C GLY A 93 -23.97 -3.47 -14.16
N SER A 94 -24.46 -3.63 -12.94
CA SER A 94 -25.90 -3.77 -12.68
C SER A 94 -26.64 -2.48 -12.99
N PRO A 95 -27.76 -2.53 -13.73
CA PRO A 95 -28.60 -1.35 -13.99
C PRO A 95 -29.47 -0.97 -12.78
N THR A 96 -29.43 -1.74 -11.70
CA THR A 96 -30.28 -1.53 -10.53
C THR A 96 -29.56 -0.77 -9.46
N ILE A 97 -29.42 0.55 -9.62
CA ILE A 97 -28.96 1.47 -8.59
C ILE A 97 -30.19 2.18 -8.01
N LEU A 98 -30.33 2.15 -6.69
CA LEU A 98 -31.43 2.80 -6.00
C LEU A 98 -30.93 4.05 -5.27
N PRO A 99 -31.77 5.12 -5.25
CA PRO A 99 -31.50 6.23 -4.35
C PRO A 99 -31.39 5.74 -2.90
N GLY A 100 -30.37 6.19 -2.20
CA GLY A 100 -30.10 5.90 -0.81
C GLY A 100 -29.73 7.17 -0.04
N ARG A 101 -29.30 6.98 1.19
CA ARG A 101 -28.69 8.03 2.01
C ARG A 101 -27.33 7.52 2.43
N ILE A 102 -26.31 8.35 2.34
CA ILE A 102 -25.04 8.08 2.98
C ILE A 102 -25.19 8.56 4.41
N GLU A 103 -25.35 7.61 5.32
CA GLU A 103 -25.31 7.88 6.74
C GLU A 103 -23.85 7.78 7.17
N ASP A 104 -23.34 8.82 7.85
CA ASP A 104 -21.98 8.86 8.40
C ASP A 104 -20.79 8.85 7.40
N GLY A 105 -21.00 9.19 6.14
CA GLY A 105 -19.94 9.25 5.13
C GLY A 105 -18.87 10.30 5.43
N VAL A 106 -17.60 9.92 5.25
CA VAL A 106 -16.46 10.85 5.32
C VAL A 106 -16.52 11.83 4.16
N LYS A 107 -16.51 13.14 4.47
CA LYS A 107 -16.47 14.18 3.46
C LYS A 107 -15.08 14.37 2.93
N PRO A 108 -14.83 14.23 1.60
CA PRO A 108 -13.54 14.54 1.03
C PRO A 108 -13.16 16.01 1.27
N GLU A 109 -11.90 16.25 1.58
CA GLU A 109 -11.37 17.62 1.65
C GLU A 109 -10.74 18.04 0.32
N LYS A 110 -10.15 17.09 -0.39
CA LYS A 110 -9.44 17.32 -1.65
C LYS A 110 -10.00 16.43 -2.74
N VAL A 111 -9.81 16.88 -3.99
CA VAL A 111 -10.12 16.09 -5.17
C VAL A 111 -9.10 16.39 -6.27
N ILE A 112 -8.66 15.36 -7.00
CA ILE A 112 -7.88 15.53 -8.22
C ILE A 112 -8.84 15.47 -9.40
N PRO A 113 -8.96 16.54 -10.23
CA PRO A 113 -9.83 16.52 -11.39
C PRO A 113 -9.38 15.51 -12.44
N PHE A 114 -10.35 15.00 -13.24
CA PHE A 114 -10.03 14.24 -14.43
C PHE A 114 -9.30 15.11 -15.46
N VAL A 115 -8.17 14.63 -15.97
CA VAL A 115 -7.39 15.23 -17.05
C VAL A 115 -7.49 14.37 -18.32
N VAL A 116 -7.47 13.05 -18.15
CA VAL A 116 -7.56 12.08 -19.24
C VAL A 116 -9.00 11.97 -19.73
N SER A 117 -9.24 12.20 -21.03
CA SER A 117 -10.56 12.01 -21.63
C SER A 117 -10.90 10.53 -21.79
N LYS A 118 -12.19 10.22 -22.03
CA LYS A 118 -12.65 8.84 -22.28
C LYS A 118 -11.96 8.23 -23.49
N GLU A 119 -11.79 8.99 -24.55
CA GLU A 119 -11.14 8.57 -25.79
C GLU A 119 -9.66 8.24 -25.56
N GLN A 120 -8.97 9.09 -24.78
CA GLN A 120 -7.58 8.85 -24.41
C GLN A 120 -7.45 7.58 -23.56
N ALA A 121 -8.29 7.42 -22.52
CA ALA A 121 -8.31 6.22 -21.70
C ALA A 121 -8.56 4.95 -22.51
N GLN A 122 -9.51 5.00 -23.45
CA GLN A 122 -9.78 3.88 -24.38
C GLN A 122 -8.56 3.54 -25.26
N ASN A 123 -7.81 4.56 -25.71
CA ASN A 123 -6.64 4.36 -26.56
C ASN A 123 -5.48 3.71 -25.80
N TYR A 124 -5.32 4.00 -24.51
CA TYR A 124 -4.33 3.32 -23.66
C TYR A 124 -4.57 1.80 -23.62
N PHE A 125 -5.83 1.37 -23.62
CA PHE A 125 -6.15 -0.06 -23.69
C PHE A 125 -5.90 -0.66 -25.07
N LYS A 126 -6.24 0.04 -26.14
CA LYS A 126 -6.06 -0.47 -27.53
C LYS A 126 -4.59 -0.70 -27.88
N GLY A 127 -3.66 0.03 -27.28
CA GLY A 127 -2.22 -0.06 -27.53
C GLY A 127 -1.51 -1.21 -26.83
N LYS A 128 -2.12 -1.85 -25.82
CA LYS A 128 -1.47 -2.91 -25.05
C LYS A 128 -1.85 -4.31 -25.56
N LYS A 129 -0.86 -5.02 -26.10
CA LYS A 129 -0.97 -6.44 -26.52
C LYS A 129 -1.23 -7.42 -25.36
N LEU A 130 -1.20 -6.97 -24.11
CA LEU A 130 -1.26 -7.77 -22.89
C LEU A 130 -2.62 -7.73 -22.18
N LEU A 131 -3.69 -7.28 -22.86
CA LEU A 131 -5.02 -7.40 -22.27
C LEU A 131 -5.39 -8.88 -22.12
N PRO A 132 -5.87 -9.31 -20.95
CA PRO A 132 -6.40 -10.65 -20.77
C PRO A 132 -7.43 -10.96 -21.84
N ASN A 133 -7.44 -12.20 -22.37
CA ASN A 133 -8.36 -12.65 -23.43
C ASN A 133 -9.85 -12.35 -23.15
N VAL A 134 -10.19 -12.18 -21.88
CA VAL A 134 -11.52 -11.76 -21.41
C VAL A 134 -11.94 -10.41 -21.99
N PHE A 135 -11.00 -9.46 -22.07
CA PHE A 135 -11.27 -8.13 -22.60
C PHE A 135 -11.07 -8.00 -24.10
N LEU A 136 -10.27 -8.89 -24.72
CA LEU A 136 -10.06 -8.91 -26.17
C LEU A 136 -11.34 -9.25 -26.95
N ASN A 137 -12.18 -10.13 -26.39
CA ASN A 137 -13.48 -10.47 -26.98
C ASN A 137 -14.57 -9.42 -26.68
N SER A 138 -14.27 -8.44 -25.87
CA SER A 138 -15.21 -7.37 -25.43
C SER A 138 -14.96 -6.06 -26.16
N ARG A 139 -14.45 -6.07 -27.41
CA ARG A 139 -14.21 -4.83 -28.18
C ARG A 139 -15.38 -3.87 -28.21
N ASN A 140 -16.60 -4.39 -28.06
CA ASN A 140 -17.81 -3.57 -27.97
C ASN A 140 -18.05 -2.95 -26.59
N ARG A 141 -17.35 -3.40 -25.53
CA ARG A 141 -17.56 -2.93 -24.15
C ARG A 141 -16.58 -1.85 -23.68
N ILE A 142 -15.54 -1.54 -24.47
CA ILE A 142 -14.65 -0.38 -24.16
C ILE A 142 -15.46 0.95 -24.13
N SER A 143 -16.66 0.97 -24.74
CA SER A 143 -17.60 2.09 -24.65
C SER A 143 -18.23 2.24 -23.25
N GLU A 144 -18.20 1.19 -22.41
CA GLU A 144 -18.79 1.18 -21.07
C GLU A 144 -17.84 1.69 -19.97
N MET A 145 -16.72 2.31 -20.34
CA MET A 145 -15.84 2.97 -19.37
C MET A 145 -16.56 4.12 -18.65
N ARG A 146 -16.41 4.15 -17.34
CA ARG A 146 -17.08 5.12 -16.46
C ARG A 146 -16.07 5.91 -15.66
N ARG A 147 -16.45 7.14 -15.40
CA ARG A 147 -15.71 8.03 -14.51
C ARG A 147 -16.11 7.67 -13.08
N LEU A 148 -15.11 7.27 -12.31
CA LEU A 148 -15.27 6.98 -10.88
C LEU A 148 -14.22 7.75 -10.11
N TYR A 149 -14.63 8.41 -9.06
CA TYR A 149 -13.73 8.91 -8.04
C TYR A 149 -13.65 7.87 -6.93
N ILE A 150 -12.43 7.44 -6.61
CA ILE A 150 -12.15 6.52 -5.52
C ILE A 150 -11.71 7.32 -4.30
N PRO A 151 -12.23 7.03 -3.10
CA PRO A 151 -11.78 7.66 -1.89
C PRO A 151 -10.39 7.16 -1.51
N TYR A 152 -9.53 8.09 -1.11
CA TYR A 152 -8.20 7.82 -0.58
C TYR A 152 -7.99 8.59 0.69
N TRP A 153 -7.20 8.02 1.56
CA TRP A 153 -6.59 8.73 2.66
C TRP A 153 -5.18 9.14 2.25
N LEU A 154 -4.85 10.43 2.40
CA LEU A 154 -3.52 10.97 2.18
C LEU A 154 -2.84 11.13 3.52
N PHE A 155 -1.91 10.24 3.83
CA PHE A 155 -1.19 10.22 5.09
C PHE A 155 0.11 11.02 5.02
N SER A 156 0.36 11.83 6.05
CA SER A 156 1.63 12.55 6.22
C SER A 156 2.11 12.36 7.64
N CYS A 157 3.40 12.10 7.84
CA CYS A 157 3.98 11.96 9.17
C CYS A 157 5.49 12.23 9.20
N ASP A 158 5.98 12.55 10.39
CA ASP A 158 7.39 12.44 10.74
C ASP A 158 7.59 11.07 11.41
N ALA A 159 8.47 10.24 10.87
CA ALA A 159 8.71 8.89 11.38
C ALA A 159 10.17 8.65 11.75
N CYS A 160 10.39 7.92 12.83
CA CYS A 160 11.67 7.34 13.20
C CYS A 160 11.54 5.82 13.19
N ALA A 161 12.47 5.15 12.53
CA ALA A 161 12.51 3.69 12.51
C ALA A 161 13.86 3.17 12.99
N ASP A 162 13.83 2.07 13.74
CA ASP A 162 14.99 1.29 14.17
C ASP A 162 14.68 -0.18 13.90
N MET A 163 15.28 -0.75 12.87
CA MET A 163 14.95 -2.08 12.37
C MET A 163 16.17 -2.98 12.33
N VAL A 164 16.00 -4.22 12.72
CA VAL A 164 17.02 -5.25 12.68
C VAL A 164 16.58 -6.34 11.72
N TYR A 165 17.49 -6.69 10.80
CA TYR A 165 17.24 -7.69 9.77
C TYR A 165 18.23 -8.85 9.88
N ASP A 166 17.74 -10.07 9.66
CA ASP A 166 18.55 -11.20 9.26
C ASP A 166 18.73 -11.13 7.74
N ALA A 167 19.97 -11.10 7.28
CA ALA A 167 20.26 -10.95 5.86
C ALA A 167 21.31 -11.96 5.41
N GLU A 168 21.28 -12.34 4.14
CA GLU A 168 22.18 -13.32 3.57
C GLU A 168 22.77 -12.82 2.26
N LYS A 169 24.04 -13.19 2.03
CA LYS A 169 24.68 -13.11 0.72
C LYS A 169 25.10 -14.50 0.29
N VAL A 170 24.62 -14.92 -0.87
CA VAL A 170 24.87 -16.24 -1.45
C VAL A 170 25.85 -16.09 -2.61
N HIS A 171 26.96 -16.80 -2.53
CA HIS A 171 27.92 -16.86 -3.61
C HIS A 171 28.03 -18.29 -4.11
N THR A 172 27.73 -18.50 -5.39
CA THR A 172 27.84 -19.81 -6.05
C THR A 172 28.97 -19.76 -7.07
N GLU A 173 29.93 -20.70 -6.94
CA GLU A 173 31.01 -20.87 -7.89
C GLU A 173 31.06 -22.30 -8.42
N GLN A 174 31.34 -22.45 -9.70
CA GLN A 174 31.53 -23.77 -10.31
C GLN A 174 32.99 -24.15 -10.32
N LYS A 175 33.32 -25.31 -9.74
CA LYS A 175 34.67 -25.81 -9.67
C LYS A 175 34.74 -27.22 -10.25
N GLY A 176 35.00 -27.30 -11.56
CA GLY A 176 34.90 -28.53 -12.32
C GLY A 176 33.44 -29.00 -12.44
N GLU A 177 33.15 -30.21 -11.99
CA GLU A 177 31.83 -30.80 -11.96
C GLU A 177 31.02 -30.43 -10.69
N TRP A 178 31.63 -29.70 -9.77
CA TRP A 178 31.05 -29.32 -8.49
C TRP A 178 30.55 -27.88 -8.51
N GLU A 179 29.34 -27.68 -8.01
CA GLU A 179 28.78 -26.37 -7.70
C GLU A 179 28.94 -26.14 -6.19
N ILE A 180 29.68 -25.09 -5.83
CA ILE A 180 29.95 -24.74 -4.43
C ILE A 180 29.17 -23.49 -4.11
N THR A 181 28.21 -23.61 -3.23
CA THR A 181 27.44 -22.48 -2.71
C THR A 181 27.92 -22.13 -1.30
N ARG A 182 28.22 -20.86 -1.09
CA ARG A 182 28.60 -20.31 0.21
C ARG A 182 27.59 -19.24 0.60
N THR A 183 26.93 -19.43 1.72
CA THR A 183 26.01 -18.45 2.29
C THR A 183 26.69 -17.74 3.46
N LYS A 184 26.69 -16.41 3.43
CA LYS A 184 27.13 -15.57 4.55
C LYS A 184 25.90 -14.95 5.18
N HIS A 185 25.76 -15.13 6.50
CA HIS A 185 24.68 -14.56 7.29
C HIS A 185 25.13 -13.27 7.94
N TYR A 186 24.25 -12.29 7.95
CA TYR A 186 24.48 -10.96 8.52
C TYR A 186 23.32 -10.58 9.42
N LEU A 187 23.63 -9.89 10.50
CA LEU A 187 22.67 -9.15 11.28
C LEU A 187 22.85 -7.67 10.94
N VAL A 188 21.78 -7.05 10.39
CA VAL A 188 21.87 -5.70 9.85
C VAL A 188 20.90 -4.80 10.58
N ARG A 189 21.41 -3.78 11.27
CA ARG A 189 20.59 -2.75 11.89
C ARG A 189 20.54 -1.52 11.00
N ARG A 190 19.33 -0.98 10.84
CA ARG A 190 19.07 0.29 10.15
C ARG A 190 18.25 1.19 11.05
N ARG A 191 18.71 2.43 11.21
CA ARG A 191 18.02 3.43 12.01
C ARG A 191 18.03 4.77 11.28
N GLY A 192 16.87 5.44 11.26
CA GLY A 192 16.76 6.75 10.63
C GLY A 192 15.47 7.46 10.94
N GLY A 193 15.51 8.79 10.80
CA GLY A 193 14.32 9.65 10.76
C GLY A 193 13.98 9.96 9.31
N MET A 194 12.68 10.04 9.00
CA MET A 194 12.16 10.30 7.67
C MET A 194 10.85 11.09 7.76
N ARG A 195 10.55 11.84 6.70
CA ARG A 195 9.27 12.55 6.56
C ARG A 195 8.57 12.08 5.31
N PHE A 196 7.28 11.80 5.46
CA PHE A 196 6.40 11.44 4.37
C PHE A 196 5.27 12.45 4.26
N GLU A 197 4.91 12.79 3.02
CA GLU A 197 3.82 13.70 2.74
C GLU A 197 2.87 13.09 1.70
N ASN A 198 1.58 13.08 2.04
CA ASN A 198 0.51 12.64 1.16
C ASN A 198 0.70 11.20 0.60
N ILE A 199 1.08 10.25 1.43
CA ILE A 199 1.09 8.83 1.03
C ILE A 199 -0.36 8.40 0.78
N PRO A 200 -0.73 8.05 -0.47
CA PRO A 200 -2.09 7.68 -0.78
C PRO A 200 -2.37 6.24 -0.35
N VAL A 201 -3.46 6.03 0.35
CA VAL A 201 -3.98 4.70 0.70
C VAL A 201 -5.44 4.65 0.33
N ASP A 202 -5.86 3.62 -0.37
CA ASP A 202 -7.25 3.39 -0.77
C ASP A 202 -8.17 3.31 0.45
N GLY A 203 -9.26 4.05 0.41
CA GLY A 203 -10.29 4.10 1.44
C GLY A 203 -11.53 3.28 1.10
N SER A 204 -11.50 2.43 0.06
CA SER A 204 -12.63 1.62 -0.39
C SER A 204 -12.35 0.13 -0.28
N VAL A 205 -13.20 -0.61 0.43
CA VAL A 205 -13.13 -2.08 0.46
C VAL A 205 -13.61 -2.75 -0.85
N LYS A 206 -14.15 -1.98 -1.79
CA LYS A 206 -14.65 -2.50 -3.09
C LYS A 206 -13.57 -2.63 -4.14
N MET A 207 -12.52 -1.85 -4.03
CA MET A 207 -11.37 -1.94 -4.93
C MET A 207 -10.32 -2.87 -4.34
N ASP A 208 -9.57 -3.53 -5.21
CA ASP A 208 -8.40 -4.29 -4.79
C ASP A 208 -7.22 -3.34 -4.62
N ASP A 209 -6.56 -3.36 -3.45
CA ASP A 209 -5.43 -2.48 -3.12
C ASP A 209 -4.33 -2.54 -4.18
N LYS A 210 -4.05 -3.75 -4.73
CA LYS A 210 -3.03 -3.90 -5.78
C LYS A 210 -3.42 -3.20 -7.07
N LEU A 211 -4.73 -3.16 -7.36
CA LEU A 211 -5.22 -2.44 -8.53
C LEU A 211 -5.08 -0.94 -8.32
N THR A 212 -5.50 -0.40 -7.18
CA THR A 212 -5.40 1.02 -6.87
C THR A 212 -3.96 1.49 -6.78
N GLU A 213 -3.07 0.73 -6.14
CA GLU A 213 -1.63 1.00 -6.10
C GLU A 213 -0.98 0.95 -7.49
N SER A 214 -1.45 0.07 -8.39
CA SER A 214 -0.92 0.00 -9.77
C SER A 214 -1.18 1.27 -10.57
N LEU A 215 -2.22 2.02 -10.24
CA LEU A 215 -2.58 3.28 -10.90
C LEU A 215 -1.66 4.44 -10.52
N GLU A 216 -0.94 4.35 -9.40
CA GLU A 216 -0.02 5.39 -8.96
C GLU A 216 1.20 5.53 -9.88
N PRO A 217 1.85 6.70 -10.00
CA PRO A 217 1.64 7.88 -9.16
C PRO A 217 0.51 8.80 -9.64
N TYR A 218 -0.06 9.54 -8.69
CA TYR A 218 -0.87 10.72 -8.92
C TYR A 218 -0.05 11.97 -8.63
N ASP A 219 -0.24 13.03 -9.41
CA ASP A 219 0.29 14.36 -9.06
C ASP A 219 -0.66 15.02 -8.05
N LEU A 220 -0.33 14.86 -6.77
CA LEU A 220 -1.12 15.37 -5.65
C LEU A 220 -1.03 16.90 -5.53
N SER A 221 -0.08 17.56 -6.21
CA SER A 221 0.00 19.02 -6.26
C SER A 221 -1.15 19.65 -7.06
N ALA A 222 -1.78 18.86 -7.94
CA ALA A 222 -2.96 19.28 -8.71
C ALA A 222 -4.28 19.09 -7.93
N ALA A 223 -4.24 18.66 -6.68
CA ALA A 223 -5.43 18.52 -5.86
C ALA A 223 -6.03 19.87 -5.50
N ILE A 224 -7.33 19.99 -5.70
CA ILE A 224 -8.12 21.20 -5.35
C ILE A 224 -9.06 20.90 -4.18
N PRO A 225 -9.54 21.92 -3.45
CA PRO A 225 -10.58 21.73 -2.44
C PRO A 225 -11.81 21.07 -3.05
N PHE A 226 -12.38 20.10 -2.35
CA PHE A 226 -13.55 19.38 -2.82
C PHE A 226 -14.77 20.30 -2.94
N GLN A 227 -15.46 20.21 -4.06
CA GLN A 227 -16.75 20.83 -4.33
C GLN A 227 -17.63 19.81 -5.06
N SER A 228 -18.91 19.74 -4.71
CA SER A 228 -19.85 18.79 -5.31
C SER A 228 -19.96 18.90 -6.83
N ALA A 229 -19.75 20.09 -7.37
CA ALA A 229 -19.73 20.33 -8.82
C ALA A 229 -18.68 19.51 -9.60
N VAL A 230 -17.61 19.06 -8.92
CA VAL A 230 -16.56 18.22 -9.55
C VAL A 230 -17.10 16.84 -9.90
N LEU A 231 -18.14 16.37 -9.23
CA LEU A 231 -18.79 15.10 -9.50
C LEU A 231 -19.76 15.13 -10.69
N ALA A 232 -19.95 16.29 -11.35
CA ALA A 232 -20.84 16.39 -12.51
C ALA A 232 -20.45 15.38 -13.60
N GLY A 233 -21.37 14.45 -13.93
CA GLY A 233 -21.14 13.37 -14.90
C GLY A 233 -20.12 12.31 -14.45
N ALA A 234 -19.80 12.22 -13.16
CA ALA A 234 -18.99 11.17 -12.55
C ALA A 234 -19.67 10.60 -11.33
N MET A 235 -19.29 9.39 -10.93
CA MET A 235 -19.66 8.83 -9.64
C MET A 235 -18.47 8.91 -8.70
N ALA A 236 -18.71 8.96 -7.41
CA ALA A 236 -17.70 8.78 -6.39
C ALA A 236 -18.09 7.61 -5.48
N ASP A 237 -17.12 6.83 -5.12
CA ASP A 237 -17.27 5.77 -4.13
C ASP A 237 -17.21 6.36 -2.72
N HIS A 238 -17.72 5.61 -1.77
CA HIS A 238 -17.75 5.97 -0.36
C HIS A 238 -16.55 5.40 0.35
N ALA A 239 -15.93 6.18 1.27
CA ALA A 239 -14.87 5.70 2.12
C ALA A 239 -15.45 4.76 3.19
N ASP A 240 -15.31 3.47 2.97
CA ASP A 240 -15.82 2.40 3.84
C ASP A 240 -14.72 1.54 4.46
N ALA A 241 -13.44 1.79 4.12
CA ALA A 241 -12.32 1.15 4.78
C ALA A 241 -12.04 1.78 6.14
N ASP A 242 -11.69 0.93 7.11
CA ASP A 242 -11.29 1.35 8.44
C ASP A 242 -10.01 2.21 8.37
N CYS A 243 -10.07 3.42 8.94
CA CYS A 243 -8.95 4.35 8.95
C CYS A 243 -7.71 3.75 9.62
N ASP A 244 -7.87 2.99 10.72
CA ASP A 244 -6.75 2.35 11.42
C ASP A 244 -6.04 1.31 10.54
N ALA A 245 -6.78 0.60 9.69
CA ALA A 245 -6.20 -0.30 8.70
C ALA A 245 -5.43 0.46 7.62
N CYS A 246 -5.97 1.60 7.17
CA CYS A 246 -5.31 2.48 6.21
C CYS A 246 -4.02 3.10 6.79
N GLU A 247 -4.00 3.46 8.08
CA GLU A 247 -2.80 3.96 8.77
C GLU A 247 -1.67 2.93 8.76
N LYS A 248 -1.97 1.68 9.10
CA LYS A 248 -0.99 0.59 9.05
C LYS A 248 -0.43 0.41 7.64
N ARG A 249 -1.31 0.44 6.64
CA ARG A 249 -0.90 0.35 5.24
C ARG A 249 -0.02 1.51 4.80
N ALA A 250 -0.31 2.73 5.27
CA ALA A 250 0.52 3.89 5.01
C ALA A 250 1.95 3.73 5.56
N VAL A 251 2.08 3.23 6.79
CA VAL A 251 3.38 2.96 7.41
C VAL A 251 4.15 1.87 6.68
N GLU A 252 3.50 0.76 6.33
CA GLU A 252 4.09 -0.32 5.53
C GLU A 252 4.64 0.19 4.19
N ARG A 253 3.84 0.94 3.45
CA ARG A 253 4.22 1.48 2.12
C ARG A 253 5.29 2.58 2.19
N SER A 254 5.41 3.29 3.28
CA SER A 254 6.35 4.39 3.44
C SER A 254 7.57 3.98 4.28
N VAL A 255 7.38 3.77 5.57
CA VAL A 255 8.48 3.55 6.51
C VAL A 255 9.15 2.21 6.28
N GLU A 256 8.37 1.12 6.29
CA GLU A 256 8.93 -0.24 6.16
C GLU A 256 9.60 -0.42 4.79
N GLN A 257 8.95 0.02 3.71
CA GLN A 257 9.53 -0.09 2.38
C GLN A 257 10.82 0.74 2.24
N THR A 258 10.85 1.96 2.80
CA THR A 258 12.06 2.79 2.79
C THR A 258 13.20 2.13 3.55
N MET A 259 12.93 1.53 4.70
CA MET A 259 13.92 0.83 5.50
C MET A 259 14.42 -0.44 4.78
N LEU A 260 13.51 -1.21 4.17
CA LEU A 260 13.84 -2.40 3.38
C LEU A 260 14.72 -2.05 2.18
N ASP A 261 14.49 -0.91 1.55
CA ASP A 261 15.31 -0.42 0.43
C ASP A 261 16.77 -0.19 0.81
N THR A 262 17.05 0.08 2.09
CA THR A 262 18.42 0.26 2.58
C THR A 262 19.21 -1.04 2.70
N VAL A 263 18.59 -2.19 2.55
CA VAL A 263 19.19 -3.53 2.64
C VAL A 263 19.05 -4.35 1.35
N ARG A 264 18.75 -3.70 0.22
CA ARG A 264 18.58 -4.34 -1.11
C ARG A 264 19.83 -5.02 -1.66
N ASP A 265 20.99 -4.76 -1.11
CA ASP A 265 22.26 -5.36 -1.53
C ASP A 265 22.51 -6.77 -0.97
N TYR A 266 21.55 -7.30 -0.20
CA TYR A 266 21.53 -8.68 0.27
C TYR A 266 20.58 -9.53 -0.59
N ASP A 267 20.92 -10.83 -0.75
CA ASP A 267 20.13 -11.75 -1.58
C ASP A 267 18.84 -12.17 -0.89
N THR A 268 18.89 -12.33 0.44
CA THR A 268 17.72 -12.63 1.27
C THR A 268 17.72 -11.71 2.49
N VAL A 269 16.56 -11.18 2.82
CA VAL A 269 16.35 -10.32 3.98
C VAL A 269 15.05 -10.71 4.67
N SER A 270 15.09 -10.86 5.99
CA SER A 270 13.91 -11.02 6.84
C SER A 270 13.99 -10.09 8.05
N GLU A 271 12.87 -9.48 8.41
CA GLU A 271 12.77 -8.66 9.60
C GLU A 271 12.90 -9.53 10.86
N ARG A 272 13.72 -9.09 11.80
CA ARG A 272 13.91 -9.73 13.10
C ARG A 272 13.18 -8.97 14.21
N SER A 273 13.40 -7.66 14.25
CA SER A 273 12.72 -6.76 15.19
C SER A 273 12.60 -5.37 14.59
N ARG A 274 11.61 -4.62 15.06
CA ARG A 274 11.39 -3.24 14.64
C ARG A 274 10.91 -2.36 15.77
N ARG A 275 11.24 -1.09 15.68
CA ARG A 275 10.60 -0.03 16.43
C ARG A 275 10.31 1.12 15.49
N ILE A 276 9.04 1.41 15.29
CA ILE A 276 8.56 2.51 14.45
C ILE A 276 7.79 3.49 15.33
N ILE A 277 8.21 4.75 15.29
CA ILE A 277 7.52 5.86 15.95
C ILE A 277 7.10 6.82 14.86
N ALA A 278 5.81 7.00 14.64
CA ALA A 278 5.25 7.98 13.71
C ALA A 278 4.53 9.07 14.52
N GLU A 279 5.06 10.29 14.44
CA GLU A 279 4.56 11.46 15.14
C GLU A 279 4.00 12.49 14.17
N ARG A 280 3.15 13.41 14.67
CA ARG A 280 2.54 14.48 13.87
C ARG A 280 1.84 13.95 12.62
N GLY A 281 1.31 12.75 12.72
CA GLY A 281 0.58 12.12 11.65
C GLY A 281 -0.72 12.86 11.36
N SER A 282 -1.05 13.03 10.09
CA SER A 282 -2.34 13.53 9.63
C SER A 282 -2.88 12.66 8.50
N ALA A 283 -4.19 12.47 8.50
CA ALA A 283 -4.90 11.75 7.45
C ALA A 283 -5.91 12.72 6.81
N THR A 284 -5.73 13.00 5.51
CA THR A 284 -6.61 13.89 4.75
C THR A 284 -7.43 13.07 3.75
N PRO A 285 -8.77 13.08 3.82
CA PRO A 285 -9.61 12.36 2.86
C PRO A 285 -9.62 13.07 1.50
N ALA A 286 -9.42 12.32 0.43
CA ALA A 286 -9.35 12.82 -0.93
C ALA A 286 -10.08 11.90 -1.92
N LEU A 287 -10.50 12.46 -3.05
CA LEU A 287 -11.05 11.71 -4.19
C LEU A 287 -10.06 11.73 -5.35
N LEU A 288 -9.68 10.53 -5.83
CA LEU A 288 -8.77 10.37 -6.96
C LEU A 288 -9.51 9.83 -8.19
N PRO A 289 -9.20 10.35 -9.40
CA PRO A 289 -9.96 10.05 -10.61
C PRO A 289 -9.50 8.72 -11.23
N VAL A 290 -10.46 7.85 -11.54
CA VAL A 290 -10.22 6.55 -12.17
C VAL A 290 -11.23 6.31 -13.29
N TRP A 291 -10.74 5.94 -14.46
CA TRP A 291 -11.56 5.34 -15.51
C TRP A 291 -11.67 3.85 -15.23
N LEU A 292 -12.88 3.39 -14.94
CA LEU A 292 -13.16 2.00 -14.61
C LEU A 292 -13.93 1.32 -15.73
N MET A 293 -13.52 0.10 -16.06
CA MET A 293 -14.23 -0.81 -16.95
C MET A 293 -14.37 -2.16 -16.27
N THR A 294 -15.60 -2.64 -16.15
CA THR A 294 -15.88 -3.92 -15.52
C THR A 294 -16.56 -4.85 -16.53
N THR A 295 -16.18 -6.12 -16.55
CA THR A 295 -16.81 -7.16 -17.34
C THR A 295 -17.02 -8.41 -16.51
N VAL A 296 -18.09 -9.14 -16.81
CA VAL A 296 -18.40 -10.41 -16.14
C VAL A 296 -18.27 -11.53 -17.15
N LYS A 297 -17.46 -12.55 -16.85
CA LYS A 297 -17.31 -13.75 -17.64
C LYS A 297 -17.36 -14.98 -16.74
N GLU A 298 -18.24 -15.93 -17.06
CA GLU A 298 -18.39 -17.20 -16.32
C GLU A 298 -18.63 -16.98 -14.81
N GLY A 299 -19.42 -15.93 -14.46
CA GLY A 299 -19.72 -15.57 -13.08
C GLY A 299 -18.57 -14.86 -12.33
N LYS A 300 -17.42 -14.63 -12.98
CA LYS A 300 -16.31 -13.86 -12.40
C LYS A 300 -16.30 -12.44 -12.94
N THR A 301 -16.14 -11.49 -12.04
CA THR A 301 -15.97 -10.07 -12.37
C THR A 301 -14.50 -9.77 -12.65
N TYR A 302 -14.25 -9.10 -13.75
CA TYR A 302 -12.92 -8.62 -14.12
C TYR A 302 -12.97 -7.10 -14.23
N THR A 303 -12.04 -6.44 -13.58
CA THR A 303 -11.95 -4.99 -13.54
C THR A 303 -10.66 -4.53 -14.17
N LEU A 304 -10.76 -3.51 -15.02
CA LEU A 304 -9.63 -2.76 -15.55
C LEU A 304 -9.80 -1.30 -15.16
N ALA A 305 -8.70 -0.69 -14.78
CA ALA A 305 -8.69 0.71 -14.37
C ALA A 305 -7.59 1.50 -15.09
N VAL A 306 -7.84 2.78 -15.30
CA VAL A 306 -6.86 3.74 -15.80
C VAL A 306 -6.87 4.95 -14.89
N ASN A 307 -5.70 5.42 -14.50
CA ASN A 307 -5.55 6.67 -13.78
C ASN A 307 -6.14 7.83 -14.61
N GLY A 308 -7.17 8.49 -14.06
CA GLY A 308 -7.91 9.56 -14.74
C GLY A 308 -7.12 10.86 -14.89
N GLN A 309 -5.98 10.97 -14.22
CA GLN A 309 -5.07 12.12 -14.32
C GLN A 309 -3.90 11.85 -15.27
N THR A 310 -3.19 10.72 -15.09
CA THR A 310 -1.92 10.42 -15.77
C THR A 310 -2.06 9.47 -16.96
N GLY A 311 -3.14 8.70 -17.00
CA GLY A 311 -3.36 7.66 -18.01
C GLY A 311 -2.63 6.35 -17.73
N LYS A 312 -2.03 6.18 -16.57
CA LYS A 312 -1.39 4.92 -16.17
C LYS A 312 -2.43 3.79 -16.01
N LEU A 313 -2.03 2.58 -16.41
CA LEU A 313 -2.80 1.32 -16.37
C LEU A 313 -2.22 0.40 -15.31
#